data_17866057753628cfbff306760a507edd
#
_entry.id   17866057753628cfbff306760a507edd
#
_cell.length_a   1.000
_cell.length_b   1.000
_cell.length_c   1.000
_cell.angle_alpha   90.00
_cell.angle_beta   90.00
_cell.angle_gamma   90.00
#
_symmetry.space_group_name_H-M   'P 1'
#
loop_
_entity.id
_entity.type
_entity.pdbx_description
1 polymer ?
#
loop_
_entity_poly.entity_id
_entity_poly.type
_entity_poly.pdbx_seq_one_letter_code
_entity_poly.pdbx_strand_id
1 'polypeptide(L)'
;MNYENAGFFGQYAGVYAKNKIVTNDIQNLIEMDKDDYVTGKDYQVHRLTAGYNANNLYVAVTGQHQRFEAHKPDGAEDVADGEFTYDGGKVSQTEVAATAAYRLGNVTPRVSYAHGFKGKIKGEKQNYSGYDQVIVGADYDFSKRTSALVSAGWLQTGKGESKAVTTAGMFGLRHKF
;
A
#
# COMPACT_ATOMS: atom_id res chain seq x y z
N MET A 1 2.21 3.76 -18.75
CA MET A 1 3.29 4.43 -19.50
C MET A 1 4.60 4.07 -18.83
N ASN A 2 5.57 3.58 -19.60
CA ASN A 2 6.88 3.15 -19.08
C ASN A 2 7.97 3.85 -19.87
N TYR A 3 9.03 4.23 -19.20
CA TYR A 3 10.24 4.79 -19.76
C TYR A 3 11.44 4.06 -19.17
N GLU A 4 12.43 3.70 -19.99
CA GLU A 4 13.68 3.07 -19.55
C GLU A 4 14.83 3.58 -20.40
N ASN A 5 15.91 4.04 -19.78
CA ASN A 5 17.13 4.47 -20.45
C ASN A 5 18.32 4.39 -19.49
N ALA A 6 19.42 3.76 -19.93
CA ALA A 6 20.69 3.66 -19.19
C ALA A 6 20.54 3.17 -17.74
N GLY A 7 19.61 2.24 -17.48
CA GLY A 7 19.28 1.72 -16.16
C GLY A 7 18.28 2.56 -15.37
N PHE A 8 18.01 3.80 -15.76
CA PHE A 8 16.92 4.58 -15.18
C PHE A 8 15.59 4.16 -15.77
N PHE A 9 14.57 4.06 -14.92
CA PHE A 9 13.22 3.76 -15.36
C PHE A 9 12.20 4.66 -14.68
N GLY A 10 11.10 4.87 -15.37
CA GLY A 10 9.93 5.57 -14.87
C GLY A 10 8.65 4.87 -15.32
N GLN A 11 7.70 4.70 -14.42
CA GLN A 11 6.42 4.07 -14.70
C GLN A 11 5.29 4.90 -14.12
N TYR A 12 4.26 5.10 -14.93
CA TYR A 12 3.01 5.69 -14.48
C TYR A 12 1.86 4.71 -14.74
N ALA A 13 1.04 4.51 -13.71
CA ALA A 13 -0.21 3.77 -13.80
C ALA A 13 -1.35 4.63 -13.23
N GLY A 14 -2.44 4.70 -13.98
CA GLY A 14 -3.67 5.37 -13.56
C GLY A 14 -4.86 4.42 -13.71
N VAL A 15 -5.76 4.46 -12.74
CA VAL A 15 -7.04 3.76 -12.77
C VAL A 15 -8.14 4.79 -12.54
N TYR A 16 -9.17 4.71 -13.35
CA TYR A 16 -10.41 5.45 -13.17
C TYR A 16 -11.57 4.47 -13.30
N ALA A 17 -12.44 4.43 -12.31
CA ALA A 17 -13.63 3.59 -12.33
C ALA A 17 -14.84 4.35 -11.78
N LYS A 18 -15.96 4.24 -12.48
CA LYS A 18 -17.24 4.75 -12.03
C LYS A 18 -18.01 3.64 -11.30
N ASN A 19 -18.74 4.00 -10.26
CA ASN A 19 -19.65 3.11 -9.54
C ASN A 19 -19.01 1.78 -9.09
N LYS A 20 -17.75 1.84 -8.65
CA LYS A 20 -17.07 0.67 -8.09
C LYS A 20 -17.63 0.38 -6.70
N ILE A 21 -18.06 -0.86 -6.47
CA ILE A 21 -18.34 -1.35 -5.12
C ILE A 21 -16.99 -1.56 -4.44
N VAL A 22 -16.71 -0.81 -3.38
CA VAL A 22 -15.45 -0.89 -2.63
C VAL A 22 -15.76 -1.56 -1.30
N THR A 23 -15.72 -2.89 -1.28
CA THR A 23 -16.17 -3.67 -0.13
C THR A 23 -15.09 -3.88 0.95
N ASN A 24 -13.81 -4.02 0.60
CA ASN A 24 -12.81 -4.48 1.56
C ASN A 24 -11.80 -3.41 2.00
N ASP A 25 -11.40 -2.50 1.12
CA ASP A 25 -10.36 -1.51 1.45
C ASP A 25 -10.89 -0.36 2.33
N ILE A 26 -12.20 -0.13 2.32
CA ILE A 26 -12.86 0.91 3.09
C ILE A 26 -13.36 0.38 4.43
N GLN A 27 -13.78 -0.86 4.52
CA GLN A 27 -14.21 -1.48 5.78
C GLN A 27 -13.12 -1.42 6.86
N ASN A 28 -11.85 -1.59 6.45
CA ASN A 28 -10.71 -1.44 7.35
C ASN A 28 -10.41 0.03 7.74
N LEU A 29 -10.92 0.99 6.98
CA LEU A 29 -10.72 2.42 7.25
C LEU A 29 -11.84 3.03 8.10
N ILE A 30 -13.02 2.42 8.16
CA ILE A 30 -14.24 3.03 8.70
C ILE A 30 -14.93 2.15 9.77
N GLU A 31 -14.40 0.96 10.12
CA GLU A 31 -15.02 0.01 11.07
C GLU A 31 -16.53 -0.23 10.80
N MET A 32 -16.93 -0.37 9.53
CA MET A 32 -18.32 -0.63 9.16
C MET A 32 -18.67 -2.11 9.24
N ASP A 33 -19.90 -2.42 9.62
CA ASP A 33 -20.42 -3.78 9.68
C ASP A 33 -20.47 -4.41 8.28
N LYS A 34 -20.32 -5.74 8.20
CA LYS A 34 -20.11 -6.49 6.94
C LYS A 34 -21.27 -6.40 5.92
N ASP A 35 -22.40 -5.90 6.34
CA ASP A 35 -23.62 -5.83 5.52
C ASP A 35 -23.87 -4.44 4.90
N ASP A 36 -23.05 -3.43 5.23
CA ASP A 36 -23.16 -2.09 4.66
C ASP A 36 -22.26 -1.93 3.44
N TYR A 37 -22.83 -2.04 2.25
CA TYR A 37 -22.13 -1.81 0.99
C TYR A 37 -21.92 -0.32 0.75
N VAL A 38 -20.67 0.13 0.75
CA VAL A 38 -20.33 1.48 0.32
C VAL A 38 -20.14 1.50 -1.20
N THR A 39 -21.00 2.18 -1.91
CA THR A 39 -20.80 2.43 -3.34
C THR A 39 -19.85 3.60 -3.53
N GLY A 40 -18.72 3.37 -4.19
CA GLY A 40 -17.76 4.42 -4.52
C GLY A 40 -18.06 5.00 -5.91
N LYS A 41 -18.29 6.31 -5.99
CA LYS A 41 -18.23 7.05 -7.25
C LYS A 41 -16.82 7.57 -7.49
N ASP A 42 -16.45 7.66 -8.77
CA ASP A 42 -15.25 8.34 -9.21
C ASP A 42 -13.97 7.85 -8.50
N TYR A 43 -13.81 6.51 -8.40
CA TYR A 43 -12.59 5.91 -7.89
C TYR A 43 -11.43 6.21 -8.84
N GLN A 44 -10.38 6.81 -8.30
CA GLN A 44 -9.19 7.16 -9.03
C GLN A 44 -7.94 6.75 -8.24
N VAL A 45 -7.00 6.12 -8.92
CA VAL A 45 -5.67 5.82 -8.40
C VAL A 45 -4.64 6.31 -9.38
N HIS A 46 -3.64 7.01 -8.90
CA HIS A 46 -2.47 7.42 -9.65
C HIS A 46 -1.23 6.91 -8.93
N ARG A 47 -0.41 6.16 -9.65
CA ARG A 47 0.88 5.64 -9.15
C ARG A 47 1.99 6.07 -10.07
N LEU A 48 3.03 6.65 -9.50
CA LEU A 48 4.27 6.99 -10.18
C LEU A 48 5.42 6.26 -9.48
N THR A 49 6.22 5.55 -10.26
CA THR A 49 7.46 4.91 -9.80
C THR A 49 8.61 5.43 -10.65
N ALA A 50 9.71 5.79 -10.01
CA ALA A 50 10.96 6.10 -10.67
C ALA A 50 12.10 5.37 -9.96
N GLY A 51 13.12 4.96 -10.72
CA GLY A 51 14.21 4.22 -10.14
C GLY A 51 15.38 3.99 -11.08
N TYR A 52 16.33 3.20 -10.56
CA TYR A 52 17.52 2.77 -11.27
C TYR A 52 17.71 1.26 -11.08
N ASN A 53 17.98 0.56 -12.16
CA ASN A 53 18.20 -0.89 -12.17
C ASN A 53 19.34 -1.24 -13.14
N ALA A 54 20.58 -1.08 -12.69
CA ALA A 54 21.78 -1.48 -13.41
C ALA A 54 22.95 -1.64 -12.42
N ASN A 55 24.06 -2.18 -12.89
CA ASN A 55 25.30 -2.31 -12.10
C ASN A 55 25.09 -3.03 -10.75
N ASN A 56 24.28 -4.08 -10.73
CA ASN A 56 23.90 -4.83 -9.53
C ASN A 56 23.08 -4.03 -8.50
N LEU A 57 22.77 -2.77 -8.76
CA LEU A 57 21.98 -1.90 -7.90
C LEU A 57 20.56 -1.75 -8.43
N TYR A 58 19.60 -1.97 -7.55
CA TYR A 58 18.20 -1.59 -7.75
C TYR A 58 17.81 -0.58 -6.68
N VAL A 59 17.32 0.56 -7.09
CA VAL A 59 16.66 1.54 -6.23
C VAL A 59 15.41 2.05 -6.90
N ALA A 60 14.33 2.20 -6.14
CA ALA A 60 13.08 2.74 -6.65
C ALA A 60 12.35 3.55 -5.58
N VAL A 61 11.67 4.59 -6.02
CA VAL A 61 10.72 5.35 -5.22
C VAL A 61 9.38 5.31 -5.92
N THR A 62 8.34 5.01 -5.17
CA THR A 62 6.95 4.97 -5.64
C THR A 62 6.10 5.93 -4.82
N GLY A 63 5.33 6.77 -5.48
CA GLY A 63 4.25 7.53 -4.87
C GLY A 63 2.90 7.07 -5.42
N GLN A 64 1.90 6.91 -4.55
CA GLN A 64 0.54 6.59 -4.93
C GLN A 64 -0.43 7.56 -4.27
N HIS A 65 -1.39 8.01 -5.03
CA HIS A 65 -2.53 8.77 -4.52
C HIS A 65 -3.81 8.10 -5.00
N GLN A 66 -4.71 7.82 -4.05
CA GLN A 66 -6.03 7.29 -4.35
C GLN A 66 -7.09 8.20 -3.77
N ARG A 67 -8.19 8.32 -4.50
CA ARG A 67 -9.39 9.03 -4.05
C ARG A 67 -10.64 8.36 -4.59
N PHE A 68 -11.69 8.45 -3.83
CA PHE A 68 -13.02 8.04 -4.24
C PHE A 68 -14.06 8.87 -3.47
N GLU A 69 -15.27 8.88 -3.97
CA GLU A 69 -16.42 9.44 -3.29
C GLU A 69 -17.27 8.28 -2.82
N ALA A 70 -17.42 8.13 -1.52
CA ALA A 70 -18.27 7.12 -0.94
C ALA A 70 -19.67 7.69 -0.71
N HIS A 71 -20.69 6.88 -0.93
CA HIS A 71 -22.08 7.24 -0.71
C HIS A 71 -22.67 6.26 0.31
N LYS A 72 -23.47 6.80 1.23
CA LYS A 72 -24.31 5.99 2.10
C LYS A 72 -25.35 5.28 1.21
N PRO A 73 -25.60 3.96 1.38
CA PRO A 73 -26.69 3.29 0.69
C PRO A 73 -28.03 3.96 1.02
N ASP A 74 -28.89 4.09 0.01
CA ASP A 74 -30.25 4.58 0.22
C ASP A 74 -31.00 3.62 1.16
N GLY A 75 -31.47 4.10 2.31
CA GLY A 75 -32.18 3.30 3.30
C GLY A 75 -31.37 2.77 4.46
N ALA A 76 -30.07 3.01 4.53
CA ALA A 76 -29.29 2.71 5.73
C ALA A 76 -29.70 3.64 6.88
N GLU A 77 -30.14 3.06 7.99
CA GLU A 77 -30.50 3.81 9.20
C GLU A 77 -29.25 4.44 9.83
N ASP A 78 -29.42 5.63 10.45
CA ASP A 78 -28.36 6.21 11.27
C ASP A 78 -28.20 5.34 12.51
N VAL A 79 -27.03 4.71 12.68
CA VAL A 79 -26.74 3.94 13.88
C VAL A 79 -26.67 4.93 15.07
N ALA A 80 -27.73 4.90 15.85
CA ALA A 80 -27.83 5.69 17.07
C ALA A 80 -27.07 4.95 18.16
N ASP A 81 -25.85 5.34 18.47
CA ASP A 81 -25.19 5.18 19.76
C ASP A 81 -23.70 5.56 19.67
N GLY A 82 -23.43 6.84 19.40
CA GLY A 82 -22.07 7.38 19.57
C GLY A 82 -21.02 6.85 18.60
N GLU A 83 -21.37 5.94 17.71
CA GLU A 83 -20.52 5.40 16.66
C GLU A 83 -20.63 6.25 15.38
N PHE A 84 -19.52 6.37 14.74
CA PHE A 84 -19.22 7.20 13.60
C PHE A 84 -20.22 7.00 12.46
N THR A 85 -21.18 7.90 12.29
CA THR A 85 -22.08 7.93 11.12
C THR A 85 -21.33 8.43 9.90
N TYR A 86 -21.04 7.55 8.96
CA TYR A 86 -20.49 7.92 7.68
C TYR A 86 -21.63 8.39 6.73
N ASP A 87 -21.80 9.69 6.59
CA ASP A 87 -22.82 10.30 5.73
C ASP A 87 -22.35 10.52 4.28
N GLY A 88 -21.36 9.75 3.84
CA GLY A 88 -20.75 9.88 2.51
C GLY A 88 -19.67 10.96 2.45
N GLY A 89 -18.98 11.05 1.33
CA GLY A 89 -18.02 12.12 1.04
C GLY A 89 -16.76 11.65 0.35
N LYS A 90 -15.85 12.59 0.11
CA LYS A 90 -14.57 12.33 -0.56
C LYS A 90 -13.57 11.73 0.41
N VAL A 91 -13.08 10.53 0.08
CA VAL A 91 -11.99 9.85 0.78
C VAL A 91 -10.74 9.91 -0.08
N SER A 92 -9.60 10.22 0.51
CA SER A 92 -8.33 10.20 -0.18
C SER A 92 -7.20 9.72 0.71
N GLN A 93 -6.24 9.02 0.12
CA GLN A 93 -5.05 8.53 0.78
C GLN A 93 -3.84 8.67 -0.14
N THR A 94 -2.69 8.99 0.44
CA THR A 94 -1.41 9.09 -0.26
C THR A 94 -0.41 8.18 0.43
N GLU A 95 0.41 7.52 -0.36
CA GLU A 95 1.47 6.64 0.11
C GLU A 95 2.75 6.92 -0.65
N VAL A 96 3.89 6.75 0.03
CA VAL A 96 5.22 6.78 -0.60
C VAL A 96 6.00 5.56 -0.13
N ALA A 97 6.78 4.97 -1.03
CA ALA A 97 7.65 3.85 -0.70
C ALA A 97 9.00 4.01 -1.39
N ALA A 98 10.05 3.56 -0.73
CA ALA A 98 11.39 3.45 -1.30
C ALA A 98 11.92 2.04 -1.09
N THR A 99 12.56 1.49 -2.11
CA THR A 99 13.17 0.16 -2.07
C THR A 99 14.59 0.25 -2.60
N ALA A 100 15.52 -0.44 -1.95
CA ALA A 100 16.88 -0.62 -2.41
C ALA A 100 17.27 -2.10 -2.31
N ALA A 101 18.01 -2.60 -3.30
CA ALA A 101 18.63 -3.92 -3.30
C ALA A 101 19.97 -3.85 -4.01
N TYR A 102 20.92 -4.65 -3.58
CA TYR A 102 22.23 -4.71 -4.20
C TYR A 102 22.71 -6.16 -4.33
N ARG A 103 23.13 -6.57 -5.53
CA ARG A 103 23.57 -7.93 -5.79
C ARG A 103 25.06 -8.08 -5.48
N LEU A 104 25.38 -8.87 -4.47
CA LEU A 104 26.72 -9.25 -4.01
C LEU A 104 26.97 -10.72 -4.35
N GLY A 105 27.37 -11.01 -5.60
CA GLY A 105 27.54 -12.38 -6.06
C GLY A 105 26.23 -13.17 -5.99
N ASN A 106 26.16 -14.15 -5.09
CA ASN A 106 24.97 -14.99 -4.92
C ASN A 106 23.97 -14.44 -3.89
N VAL A 107 24.29 -13.37 -3.18
CA VAL A 107 23.43 -12.74 -2.17
C VAL A 107 22.89 -11.42 -2.70
N THR A 108 21.60 -11.19 -2.50
CA THR A 108 20.95 -9.91 -2.83
C THR A 108 20.21 -9.40 -1.60
N PRO A 109 20.88 -8.64 -0.70
CA PRO A 109 20.20 -7.92 0.37
C PRO A 109 19.25 -6.87 -0.20
N ARG A 110 18.15 -6.63 0.52
CA ARG A 110 17.13 -5.63 0.16
C ARG A 110 16.54 -4.98 1.39
N VAL A 111 16.13 -3.74 1.22
CA VAL A 111 15.37 -2.97 2.22
C VAL A 111 14.29 -2.19 1.52
N SER A 112 13.11 -2.13 2.13
CA SER A 112 12.01 -1.29 1.69
C SER A 112 11.46 -0.52 2.88
N TYR A 113 11.12 0.73 2.66
CA TYR A 113 10.38 1.57 3.59
C TYR A 113 9.13 2.09 2.89
N ALA A 114 7.99 2.05 3.56
CA ALA A 114 6.77 2.66 3.09
C ALA A 114 6.15 3.52 4.18
N HIS A 115 5.61 4.67 3.78
CA HIS A 115 4.87 5.59 4.61
C HIS A 115 3.50 5.87 3.99
N GLY A 116 2.45 5.49 4.70
CA GLY A 116 1.08 5.88 4.39
C GLY A 116 0.71 7.13 5.18
N PHE A 117 0.42 8.21 4.45
CA PHE A 117 -0.08 9.43 5.09
C PHE A 117 -1.48 9.19 5.64
N LYS A 118 -1.86 9.96 6.66
CA LYS A 118 -3.22 9.92 7.19
C LYS A 118 -4.23 10.15 6.06
N GLY A 119 -5.15 9.22 5.91
CA GLY A 119 -6.29 9.36 5.02
C GLY A 119 -7.13 10.57 5.41
N LYS A 120 -7.83 11.13 4.45
CA LYS A 120 -8.75 12.25 4.64
C LYS A 120 -10.16 11.82 4.26
N ILE A 121 -11.11 12.12 5.12
CA ILE A 121 -12.55 11.99 4.86
C ILE A 121 -13.13 13.39 4.90
N LYS A 122 -13.81 13.85 3.84
CA LYS A 122 -14.33 15.22 3.70
C LYS A 122 -13.27 16.33 3.93
N GLY A 123 -11.98 16.01 3.71
CA GLY A 123 -10.86 16.93 3.96
C GLY A 123 -10.26 16.83 5.36
N GLU A 124 -10.91 16.18 6.31
CA GLU A 124 -10.42 15.96 7.67
C GLU A 124 -9.50 14.74 7.77
N LYS A 125 -8.36 14.88 8.46
CA LYS A 125 -7.37 13.82 8.63
C LYS A 125 -7.82 12.79 9.66
N GLN A 126 -7.79 11.52 9.30
CA GLN A 126 -8.08 10.39 10.17
C GLN A 126 -6.80 9.93 10.89
N ASN A 127 -6.76 10.05 12.22
CA ASN A 127 -5.53 9.83 12.98
C ASN A 127 -5.04 8.38 13.02
N TYR A 128 -5.92 7.41 12.79
CA TYR A 128 -5.65 5.97 12.82
C TYR A 128 -5.23 5.37 11.46
N SER A 129 -5.36 6.12 10.36
CA SER A 129 -5.18 5.61 9.00
C SER A 129 -3.78 5.76 8.42
N GLY A 130 -2.85 6.38 9.14
CA GLY A 130 -1.45 6.47 8.75
C GLY A 130 -0.66 5.23 9.17
N TYR A 131 0.37 4.86 8.40
CA TYR A 131 1.26 3.76 8.74
C TYR A 131 2.70 4.01 8.34
N ASP A 132 3.61 3.32 9.02
CA ASP A 132 5.02 3.19 8.68
C ASP A 132 5.37 1.71 8.59
N GLN A 133 6.05 1.30 7.51
CA GLN A 133 6.45 -0.08 7.28
C GLN A 133 7.93 -0.13 6.89
N VAL A 134 8.66 -1.06 7.49
CA VAL A 134 10.02 -1.42 7.08
C VAL A 134 10.05 -2.91 6.78
N ILE A 135 10.63 -3.28 5.65
CA ILE A 135 10.91 -4.68 5.30
C ILE A 135 12.38 -4.79 4.96
N VAL A 136 13.05 -5.73 5.60
CA VAL A 136 14.43 -6.11 5.29
C VAL A 136 14.47 -7.57 4.86
N GLY A 137 15.36 -7.92 3.96
CA GLY A 137 15.47 -9.30 3.51
C GLY A 137 16.70 -9.53 2.66
N ALA A 138 16.91 -10.79 2.30
CA ALA A 138 17.93 -11.19 1.36
C ALA A 138 17.46 -12.40 0.54
N ASP A 139 17.87 -12.42 -0.72
CA ASP A 139 17.80 -13.59 -1.57
C ASP A 139 19.19 -14.22 -1.68
N TYR A 140 19.28 -15.56 -1.67
CA TYR A 140 20.49 -16.33 -1.89
C TYR A 140 20.30 -17.28 -3.06
N ASP A 141 21.09 -17.11 -4.11
CA ASP A 141 21.05 -17.95 -5.30
C ASP A 141 22.01 -19.15 -5.13
N PHE A 142 21.47 -20.35 -4.85
CA PHE A 142 22.24 -21.61 -4.86
C PHE A 142 22.70 -21.99 -6.26
N SER A 143 21.86 -21.68 -7.25
CA SER A 143 22.11 -21.94 -8.67
C SER A 143 21.26 -21.01 -9.53
N LYS A 144 21.41 -21.08 -10.87
CA LYS A 144 20.55 -20.35 -11.82
C LYS A 144 19.06 -20.70 -11.70
N ARG A 145 18.75 -21.83 -11.07
CA ARG A 145 17.37 -22.34 -10.94
C ARG A 145 16.83 -22.35 -9.52
N THR A 146 17.70 -22.29 -8.52
CA THR A 146 17.31 -22.45 -7.12
C THR A 146 17.78 -21.28 -6.29
N SER A 147 16.85 -20.65 -5.57
CA SER A 147 17.17 -19.59 -4.60
C SER A 147 16.36 -19.75 -3.32
N ALA A 148 16.93 -19.33 -2.22
CA ALA A 148 16.22 -19.10 -0.95
C ALA A 148 15.97 -17.60 -0.79
N LEU A 149 14.93 -17.26 -0.07
CA LEU A 149 14.65 -15.90 0.37
C LEU A 149 14.33 -15.89 1.87
N VAL A 150 14.77 -14.85 2.54
CA VAL A 150 14.39 -14.55 3.92
C VAL A 150 14.01 -13.07 4.00
N SER A 151 12.97 -12.76 4.75
CA SER A 151 12.62 -11.38 5.05
C SER A 151 11.97 -11.25 6.41
N ALA A 152 12.11 -10.05 7.00
CA ALA A 152 11.42 -9.64 8.20
C ALA A 152 10.79 -8.27 7.95
N GLY A 153 9.58 -8.08 8.46
CA GLY A 153 8.81 -6.86 8.33
C GLY A 153 8.37 -6.32 9.68
N TRP A 154 8.33 -5.02 9.77
CA TRP A 154 7.76 -4.26 10.86
C TRP A 154 6.76 -3.26 10.28
N LEU A 155 5.57 -3.24 10.83
CA LEU A 155 4.49 -2.34 10.45
C LEU A 155 3.96 -1.66 11.71
N GLN A 156 3.87 -0.34 11.69
CA GLN A 156 3.17 0.44 12.69
C GLN A 156 2.01 1.18 12.04
N THR A 157 0.81 0.98 12.56
CA THR A 157 -0.40 1.71 12.16
C THR A 157 -0.87 2.61 13.28
N GLY A 158 -1.56 3.69 12.93
CA GLY A 158 -2.12 4.65 13.88
C GLY A 158 -1.08 5.46 14.66
N LYS A 159 -1.56 6.30 15.57
CA LYS A 159 -0.76 7.12 16.51
C LYS A 159 -1.47 7.24 17.85
N GLY A 160 -0.69 7.48 18.92
CA GLY A 160 -1.22 7.62 20.28
C GLY A 160 -1.85 6.33 20.79
N GLU A 161 -3.06 6.41 21.33
CA GLU A 161 -3.81 5.27 21.89
C GLU A 161 -4.21 4.23 20.83
N SER A 162 -4.35 4.65 19.57
CA SER A 162 -4.67 3.77 18.43
C SER A 162 -3.44 3.18 17.74
N LYS A 163 -2.27 3.23 18.39
CA LYS A 163 -1.04 2.68 17.84
C LYS A 163 -1.05 1.15 17.91
N ALA A 164 -0.91 0.49 16.76
CA ALA A 164 -0.68 -0.96 16.67
C ALA A 164 0.66 -1.23 15.98
N VAL A 165 1.35 -2.26 16.43
CA VAL A 165 2.63 -2.72 15.84
C VAL A 165 2.51 -4.20 15.50
N THR A 166 2.86 -4.55 14.27
CA THR A 166 2.91 -5.91 13.78
C THR A 166 4.31 -6.21 13.26
N THR A 167 4.84 -7.38 13.60
CA THR A 167 6.07 -7.92 13.04
C THR A 167 5.81 -9.26 12.40
N ALA A 168 6.45 -9.54 11.28
CA ALA A 168 6.34 -10.80 10.58
C ALA A 168 7.69 -11.22 9.98
N GLY A 169 7.92 -12.53 9.88
CA GLY A 169 9.06 -13.09 9.19
C GLY A 169 8.61 -14.08 8.13
N MET A 170 9.36 -14.18 7.04
CA MET A 170 9.11 -15.11 5.96
C MET A 170 10.41 -15.79 5.53
N PHE A 171 10.33 -17.09 5.28
CA PHE A 171 11.35 -17.87 4.60
C PHE A 171 10.71 -18.59 3.41
N GLY A 172 11.41 -18.66 2.30
CA GLY A 172 10.92 -19.34 1.11
C GLY A 172 12.03 -19.93 0.27
N LEU A 173 11.70 -20.97 -0.49
CA LEU A 173 12.53 -21.56 -1.53
C LEU A 173 11.83 -21.41 -2.87
N ARG A 174 12.59 -21.04 -3.90
CA ARG A 174 12.12 -20.96 -5.28
C ARG A 174 12.96 -21.87 -6.16
N HIS A 175 12.31 -22.74 -6.91
CA HIS A 175 12.95 -23.56 -7.93
C HIS A 175 12.25 -23.37 -9.28
N LYS A 176 13.03 -23.20 -10.35
CA LYS A 176 12.54 -23.12 -11.74
C LYS A 176 12.84 -24.45 -12.43
N PHE A 177 11.83 -25.06 -12.94
CA PHE A 177 11.92 -26.30 -13.75
C PHE A 177 12.30 -26.01 -15.18
#